data_261cce6a4a9e86854c94a847abb20939
#
_entry.id   261cce6a4a9e86854c94a847abb20939
#
_cell.length_a   1.000
_cell.length_b   1.000
_cell.length_c   1.000
_cell.angle_alpha   90.00
_cell.angle_beta   90.00
_cell.angle_gamma   90.00
#
_symmetry.space_group_name_H-M   'P 1'
#
loop_
_entity.id
_entity.type
_entity.pdbx_description
1 polymer ?
#
loop_
_entity_poly.entity_id
_entity_poly.type
_entity_poly.pdbx_seq_one_letter_code
_entity_poly.pdbx_strand_id
1 'polypeptide(L)'
;MVRNFEAILSLLIVLSATAGSEGQDKPATPTEQYQVLAKEFQEAVNFFYLKATTDEERVEPQARIVKLSPQFLQLAEKYPKDPIALDALVQVVVQELYLLGNTTYPGRGKDNLEARAIAILLRDHVQSDQKENLVEACRRMSFGFSQDCETFLRTVLEKHPHKDVQALACLRLAQFLNGRVQRLDVLKERPDMVTRYEGLFGEDYVAALQRQDRATAINEAEDLFERATEQYGDVKVPYGDTVGAKAKSELHEIRHLSVGREAPEIEGQDQDGNRFKLSDYRGKVVLFYF
;
A
#
# COMPACT_ATOMS: atom_id res chain seq x y z
N MET A 1 3.92 -16.44 -1.00
CA MET A 1 3.09 -15.27 -0.62
C MET A 1 3.24 -14.85 0.86
N VAL A 2 4.33 -15.20 1.53
CA VAL A 2 4.50 -15.01 3.00
C VAL A 2 5.69 -14.11 3.36
N ARG A 3 6.50 -13.66 2.40
CA ARG A 3 7.80 -13.01 2.67
C ARG A 3 7.79 -11.47 2.82
N ASN A 4 6.66 -10.79 2.64
CA ASN A 4 6.58 -9.32 2.78
C ASN A 4 5.94 -8.84 4.09
N PHE A 5 5.69 -9.73 5.05
CA PHE A 5 5.01 -9.38 6.30
C PHE A 5 5.92 -8.73 7.35
N GLU A 6 7.23 -8.97 7.30
CA GLU A 6 8.15 -8.44 8.33
C GLU A 6 8.42 -6.93 8.22
N ALA A 7 8.23 -6.33 7.05
CA ALA A 7 8.44 -4.89 6.85
C ALA A 7 7.32 -4.00 7.45
N ILE A 8 6.23 -4.59 7.91
CA ILE A 8 5.08 -3.86 8.48
C ILE A 8 5.24 -3.64 9.99
N LEU A 9 6.17 -4.37 10.62
CA LEU A 9 6.31 -4.42 12.10
C LEU A 9 7.24 -3.35 12.70
N SER A 10 7.85 -2.47 11.90
CA SER A 10 8.99 -1.65 12.35
C SER A 10 8.66 -0.22 12.73
N LEU A 11 7.43 0.10 13.16
CA LEU A 11 7.20 1.36 13.87
C LEU A 11 7.15 1.10 15.39
N LEU A 12 8.30 0.69 15.95
CA LEU A 12 8.53 0.68 17.40
C LEU A 12 8.75 2.12 17.88
N ILE A 13 7.69 2.74 18.37
CA ILE A 13 7.80 3.93 19.22
C ILE A 13 8.40 3.47 20.53
N VAL A 14 9.65 3.86 20.78
CA VAL A 14 10.30 3.70 22.09
C VAL A 14 9.60 4.61 23.08
N LEU A 15 8.72 4.05 23.90
CA LEU A 15 8.14 4.74 25.07
C LEU A 15 9.12 4.64 26.22
N SER A 16 9.78 5.75 26.56
CA SER A 16 10.37 5.95 27.89
C SER A 16 9.25 6.33 28.86
N ALA A 17 8.82 5.37 29.67
CA ALA A 17 7.90 5.60 30.76
C ALA A 17 8.65 6.33 31.89
N THR A 18 8.38 7.62 32.11
CA THR A 18 8.67 8.30 33.37
C THR A 18 7.42 8.27 34.24
N ALA A 19 7.45 7.40 35.25
CA ALA A 19 6.46 7.43 36.32
C ALA A 19 6.72 8.63 37.22
N GLY A 20 5.68 9.46 37.48
CA GLY A 20 5.80 10.56 38.42
C GLY A 20 4.52 11.38 38.61
N SER A 21 3.87 11.17 39.73
CA SER A 21 3.01 12.06 40.53
C SER A 21 1.54 12.27 40.13
N GLU A 22 0.72 12.02 41.13
CA GLU A 22 -0.69 12.40 41.32
C GLU A 22 -0.96 13.86 40.99
N GLY A 23 -2.01 14.12 40.24
CA GLY A 23 -2.56 15.46 40.07
C GLY A 23 -3.58 15.53 38.94
N GLN A 24 -4.86 15.65 39.30
CA GLN A 24 -6.01 16.05 38.47
C GLN A 24 -6.10 15.43 37.08
N ASP A 25 -7.23 14.80 36.76
CA ASP A 25 -7.60 14.26 35.44
C ASP A 25 -7.47 15.34 34.35
N LYS A 26 -6.25 15.57 33.88
CA LYS A 26 -6.00 16.38 32.71
C LYS A 26 -6.53 15.59 31.51
N PRO A 27 -7.40 16.17 30.67
CA PRO A 27 -7.90 15.45 29.52
C PRO A 27 -6.73 14.98 28.66
N ALA A 28 -6.77 13.72 28.20
CA ALA A 28 -5.72 13.13 27.39
C ALA A 28 -5.44 13.98 26.15
N THR A 29 -4.17 14.21 25.87
CA THR A 29 -3.72 14.97 24.70
C THR A 29 -4.11 14.24 23.40
N PRO A 30 -4.18 14.92 22.24
CA PRO A 30 -4.44 14.25 20.96
C PRO A 30 -3.48 13.09 20.69
N THR A 31 -2.20 13.26 21.01
CA THR A 31 -1.18 12.22 20.88
C THR A 31 -1.45 11.01 21.78
N GLU A 32 -1.81 11.22 23.05
CA GLU A 32 -2.17 10.13 23.96
C GLU A 32 -3.42 9.39 23.50
N GLN A 33 -4.45 10.11 23.00
CA GLN A 33 -5.64 9.51 22.43
C GLN A 33 -5.29 8.64 21.21
N TYR A 34 -4.44 9.13 20.31
CA TYR A 34 -3.96 8.37 19.16
C TYR A 34 -3.20 7.11 19.59
N GLN A 35 -2.30 7.21 20.56
CA GLN A 35 -1.51 6.07 21.04
C GLN A 35 -2.38 4.93 21.58
N VAL A 36 -3.46 5.27 22.29
CA VAL A 36 -4.42 4.26 22.78
C VAL A 36 -5.08 3.53 21.60
N LEU A 37 -5.59 4.28 20.61
CA LEU A 37 -6.22 3.70 19.42
C LEU A 37 -5.24 2.87 18.61
N ALA A 38 -4.02 3.37 18.42
CA ALA A 38 -2.97 2.68 17.65
C ALA A 38 -2.55 1.37 18.32
N LYS A 39 -2.46 1.34 19.65
CA LYS A 39 -2.18 0.14 20.43
C LYS A 39 -3.29 -0.90 20.27
N GLU A 40 -4.54 -0.49 20.43
CA GLU A 40 -5.70 -1.38 20.24
C GLU A 40 -5.74 -1.97 18.82
N PHE A 41 -5.45 -1.14 17.82
CA PHE A 41 -5.37 -1.58 16.44
C PHE A 41 -4.26 -2.63 16.25
N GLN A 42 -3.05 -2.35 16.75
CA GLN A 42 -1.92 -3.26 16.63
C GLN A 42 -2.17 -4.60 17.34
N GLU A 43 -2.81 -4.58 18.50
CA GLU A 43 -3.20 -5.79 19.23
C GLU A 43 -4.21 -6.62 18.43
N ALA A 44 -5.22 -5.98 17.84
CA ALA A 44 -6.22 -6.65 17.02
C ALA A 44 -5.60 -7.25 15.74
N VAL A 45 -4.73 -6.51 15.05
CA VAL A 45 -4.02 -6.97 13.85
C VAL A 45 -3.08 -8.15 14.19
N ASN A 46 -2.30 -8.04 15.26
CA ASN A 46 -1.42 -9.12 15.70
C ASN A 46 -2.19 -10.39 16.03
N PHE A 47 -3.33 -10.26 16.71
CA PHE A 47 -4.16 -11.42 16.99
C PHE A 47 -4.70 -12.04 15.70
N PHE A 48 -5.26 -11.22 14.82
CA PHE A 48 -5.87 -11.66 13.55
C PHE A 48 -4.89 -12.43 12.65
N TYR A 49 -3.66 -11.93 12.50
CA TYR A 49 -2.69 -12.50 11.54
C TYR A 49 -1.72 -13.52 12.16
N LEU A 50 -1.40 -13.39 13.44
CA LEU A 50 -0.33 -14.18 14.05
C LEU A 50 -0.84 -15.23 15.05
N LYS A 51 -2.04 -15.03 15.59
CA LYS A 51 -2.56 -15.92 16.66
C LYS A 51 -3.82 -16.68 16.25
N ALA A 52 -4.74 -16.05 15.50
CA ALA A 52 -5.97 -16.70 15.08
C ALA A 52 -5.67 -17.78 14.02
N THR A 53 -6.07 -19.00 14.31
CA THR A 53 -5.89 -20.18 13.45
C THR A 53 -7.16 -20.56 12.70
N THR A 54 -8.33 -20.15 13.21
CA THR A 54 -9.65 -20.40 12.58
C THR A 54 -10.34 -19.09 12.18
N ASP A 55 -11.36 -19.21 11.33
CA ASP A 55 -12.15 -18.05 10.92
C ASP A 55 -13.00 -17.49 12.06
N GLU A 56 -13.47 -18.34 12.98
CA GLU A 56 -14.18 -17.93 14.17
C GLU A 56 -13.33 -17.06 15.08
N GLU A 57 -12.05 -17.41 15.25
CA GLU A 57 -11.10 -16.63 16.06
C GLU A 57 -10.76 -15.27 15.45
N ARG A 58 -10.98 -15.09 14.14
CA ARG A 58 -10.75 -13.82 13.43
C ARG A 58 -11.90 -12.83 13.55
N VAL A 59 -13.09 -13.27 13.89
CA VAL A 59 -14.30 -12.42 13.94
C VAL A 59 -14.17 -11.27 14.92
N GLU A 60 -13.73 -11.55 16.15
CA GLU A 60 -13.61 -10.51 17.20
C GLU A 60 -12.56 -9.47 16.87
N PRO A 61 -11.29 -9.82 16.56
CA PRO A 61 -10.29 -8.83 16.23
C PRO A 61 -10.63 -8.01 14.98
N GLN A 62 -11.28 -8.61 14.00
CA GLN A 62 -11.81 -7.88 12.85
C GLN A 62 -12.84 -6.85 13.24
N ALA A 63 -13.82 -7.22 14.09
CA ALA A 63 -14.82 -6.30 14.58
C ALA A 63 -14.23 -5.14 15.38
N ARG A 64 -13.12 -5.36 16.12
CA ARG A 64 -12.35 -4.30 16.79
C ARG A 64 -11.72 -3.36 15.77
N ILE A 65 -11.04 -3.87 14.75
CA ILE A 65 -10.44 -3.06 13.69
C ILE A 65 -11.49 -2.13 13.05
N VAL A 66 -12.65 -2.68 12.68
CA VAL A 66 -13.76 -1.90 12.08
C VAL A 66 -14.24 -0.75 12.99
N LYS A 67 -14.29 -0.97 14.30
CA LYS A 67 -14.71 0.06 15.27
C LYS A 67 -13.69 1.17 15.48
N LEU A 68 -12.44 0.94 15.16
CA LEU A 68 -11.36 1.92 15.37
C LEU A 68 -11.27 2.95 14.25
N SER A 69 -11.58 2.58 12.99
CA SER A 69 -11.53 3.51 11.84
C SER A 69 -12.28 4.83 12.06
N PRO A 70 -13.56 4.82 12.48
CA PRO A 70 -14.27 6.07 12.74
C PRO A 70 -13.67 6.88 13.90
N GLN A 71 -13.02 6.24 14.89
CA GLN A 71 -12.41 6.93 16.01
C GLN A 71 -11.15 7.68 15.60
N PHE A 72 -10.31 7.08 14.73
CA PHE A 72 -9.17 7.78 14.14
C PHE A 72 -9.61 8.98 13.30
N LEU A 73 -10.67 8.81 12.47
CA LEU A 73 -11.20 9.92 11.69
C LEU A 73 -11.72 11.06 12.57
N GLN A 74 -12.48 10.74 13.63
CA GLN A 74 -12.96 11.72 14.61
C GLN A 74 -11.82 12.45 15.31
N LEU A 75 -10.72 11.75 15.64
CA LEU A 75 -9.54 12.36 16.24
C LEU A 75 -8.93 13.41 15.31
N ALA A 76 -8.75 13.07 14.03
CA ALA A 76 -8.24 14.00 13.02
C ALA A 76 -9.16 15.19 12.80
N GLU A 77 -10.47 14.97 12.71
CA GLU A 77 -11.48 16.04 12.54
C GLU A 77 -11.54 16.96 13.77
N LYS A 78 -11.35 16.43 14.96
CA LYS A 78 -11.35 17.20 16.21
C LYS A 78 -10.10 18.07 16.38
N TYR A 79 -8.96 17.59 15.88
CA TYR A 79 -7.66 18.26 16.04
C TYR A 79 -6.95 18.48 14.70
N PRO A 80 -7.57 19.15 13.71
CA PRO A 80 -7.10 19.20 12.33
C PRO A 80 -5.74 19.89 12.13
N LYS A 81 -5.31 20.71 13.13
CA LYS A 81 -4.02 21.41 13.09
C LYS A 81 -2.94 20.72 13.92
N ASP A 82 -3.30 19.68 14.66
CA ASP A 82 -2.33 18.89 15.42
C ASP A 82 -1.57 17.96 14.47
N PRO A 83 -0.25 17.81 14.63
CA PRO A 83 0.52 16.87 13.81
C PRO A 83 -0.07 15.46 13.75
N ILE A 84 -0.70 15.00 14.82
CA ILE A 84 -1.31 13.68 14.91
C ILE A 84 -2.50 13.46 13.95
N ALA A 85 -3.08 14.54 13.40
CA ALA A 85 -4.18 14.42 12.45
C ALA A 85 -3.77 13.66 11.19
N LEU A 86 -2.55 13.92 10.67
CA LEU A 86 -2.02 13.20 9.52
C LEU A 86 -1.87 11.71 9.83
N ASP A 87 -1.29 11.36 10.98
CA ASP A 87 -1.13 9.96 11.39
C ASP A 87 -2.48 9.26 11.51
N ALA A 88 -3.46 9.92 12.12
CA ALA A 88 -4.79 9.36 12.30
C ALA A 88 -5.50 9.13 10.96
N LEU A 89 -5.38 10.05 9.99
CA LEU A 89 -5.93 9.89 8.64
C LEU A 89 -5.25 8.76 7.87
N VAL A 90 -3.92 8.67 7.94
CA VAL A 90 -3.16 7.56 7.33
C VAL A 90 -3.61 6.24 7.93
N GLN A 91 -3.86 6.20 9.25
CA GLN A 91 -4.32 5.00 9.92
C GLN A 91 -5.71 4.54 9.44
N VAL A 92 -6.64 5.47 9.14
CA VAL A 92 -7.94 5.12 8.52
C VAL A 92 -7.72 4.41 7.19
N VAL A 93 -6.88 4.95 6.31
CA VAL A 93 -6.58 4.34 5.00
C VAL A 93 -5.95 2.96 5.16
N VAL A 94 -5.01 2.82 6.12
CA VAL A 94 -4.38 1.53 6.43
C VAL A 94 -5.39 0.48 6.84
N GLN A 95 -6.33 0.84 7.71
CA GLN A 95 -7.34 -0.10 8.22
C GLN A 95 -8.25 -0.62 7.12
N GLU A 96 -8.70 0.25 6.23
CA GLU A 96 -9.52 -0.16 5.08
C GLU A 96 -8.79 -1.18 4.19
N LEU A 97 -7.47 -1.03 4.00
CA LEU A 97 -6.66 -2.00 3.25
C LEU A 97 -6.56 -3.37 3.94
N TYR A 98 -6.47 -3.41 5.28
CA TYR A 98 -6.49 -4.67 6.03
C TYR A 98 -7.83 -5.40 5.92
N LEU A 99 -8.93 -4.65 5.87
CA LEU A 99 -10.27 -5.20 5.77
C LEU A 99 -10.59 -5.76 4.38
N LEU A 100 -10.01 -5.21 3.32
CA LEU A 100 -10.22 -5.66 1.93
C LEU A 100 -9.75 -7.11 1.68
N GLY A 101 -8.80 -7.62 2.46
CA GLY A 101 -8.33 -9.01 2.35
C GLY A 101 -9.30 -10.05 2.90
N ASN A 102 -10.39 -9.65 3.57
CA ASN A 102 -11.29 -10.55 4.25
C ASN A 102 -12.66 -10.62 3.57
N THR A 103 -13.00 -11.79 3.04
CA THR A 103 -14.27 -12.07 2.33
C THR A 103 -15.53 -11.96 3.19
N THR A 104 -15.38 -11.89 4.52
CA THR A 104 -16.52 -11.74 5.47
C THR A 104 -16.81 -10.28 5.82
N TYR A 105 -15.98 -9.34 5.36
CA TYR A 105 -16.24 -7.92 5.56
C TYR A 105 -17.39 -7.46 4.64
N PRO A 106 -18.46 -6.86 5.18
CA PRO A 106 -19.68 -6.54 4.42
C PRO A 106 -19.53 -5.33 3.48
N GLY A 107 -18.35 -5.16 2.88
CA GLY A 107 -18.08 -4.07 1.95
C GLY A 107 -17.83 -2.74 2.64
N ARG A 108 -17.33 -1.78 1.85
CA ARG A 108 -17.17 -0.39 2.28
C ARG A 108 -18.52 0.13 2.77
N GLY A 109 -18.60 0.48 4.06
CA GLY A 109 -19.82 1.00 4.66
C GLY A 109 -20.35 2.23 3.90
N LYS A 110 -21.65 2.57 4.12
CA LYS A 110 -22.28 3.77 3.52
C LYS A 110 -21.48 5.07 3.77
N ASP A 111 -20.65 5.07 4.82
CA ASP A 111 -19.79 6.19 5.20
C ASP A 111 -18.35 5.94 4.73
N ASN A 112 -18.09 5.92 3.45
CA ASN A 112 -16.76 5.68 2.88
C ASN A 112 -15.65 6.46 3.64
N LEU A 113 -15.18 5.88 4.78
CA LEU A 113 -14.23 6.51 5.71
C LEU A 113 -12.88 6.77 5.02
N GLU A 114 -12.46 5.85 4.13
CA GLU A 114 -11.25 6.01 3.32
C GLU A 114 -11.34 7.28 2.45
N ALA A 115 -12.43 7.45 1.69
CA ALA A 115 -12.60 8.62 0.82
C ALA A 115 -12.66 9.92 1.65
N ARG A 116 -13.30 9.91 2.82
CA ARG A 116 -13.31 11.06 3.72
C ARG A 116 -11.91 11.39 4.25
N ALA A 117 -11.16 10.38 4.68
CA ALA A 117 -9.78 10.57 5.14
C ALA A 117 -8.89 11.11 4.02
N ILE A 118 -8.98 10.55 2.81
CA ILE A 118 -8.20 11.02 1.65
C ILE A 118 -8.61 12.46 1.25
N ALA A 119 -9.89 12.81 1.31
CA ALA A 119 -10.34 14.16 1.04
C ALA A 119 -9.75 15.20 2.03
N ILE A 120 -9.64 14.86 3.31
CA ILE A 120 -8.98 15.70 4.31
C ILE A 120 -7.47 15.77 4.04
N LEU A 121 -6.81 14.65 3.74
CA LEU A 121 -5.39 14.61 3.37
C LEU A 121 -5.11 15.51 2.17
N LEU A 122 -5.94 15.45 1.12
CA LEU A 122 -5.83 16.29 -0.08
C LEU A 122 -6.00 17.78 0.22
N ARG A 123 -6.93 18.12 1.08
CA ARG A 123 -7.24 19.50 1.40
C ARG A 123 -6.17 20.15 2.31
N ASP A 124 -5.73 19.43 3.34
CA ASP A 124 -5.01 20.02 4.46
C ASP A 124 -3.55 19.58 4.58
N HIS A 125 -3.16 18.41 4.04
CA HIS A 125 -1.88 17.78 4.36
C HIS A 125 -0.95 17.52 3.18
N VAL A 126 -1.34 17.79 1.94
CA VAL A 126 -0.52 17.53 0.73
C VAL A 126 0.85 18.22 0.79
N GLN A 127 0.94 19.37 1.47
CA GLN A 127 2.18 20.14 1.62
C GLN A 127 2.71 20.10 3.07
N SER A 128 2.36 19.08 3.83
CA SER A 128 2.79 18.93 5.22
C SER A 128 4.29 18.76 5.34
N ASP A 129 4.91 19.43 6.31
CA ASP A 129 6.31 19.25 6.66
C ASP A 129 6.61 17.90 7.35
N GLN A 130 5.56 17.13 7.69
CA GLN A 130 5.66 15.76 8.23
C GLN A 130 5.95 14.76 7.12
N LYS A 131 7.16 14.85 6.55
CA LYS A 131 7.55 14.09 5.35
C LYS A 131 7.43 12.58 5.52
N GLU A 132 7.85 12.04 6.66
CA GLU A 132 7.83 10.60 6.93
C GLU A 132 6.41 10.05 6.89
N ASN A 133 5.46 10.77 7.49
CA ASN A 133 4.06 10.38 7.53
C ASN A 133 3.41 10.50 6.16
N LEU A 134 3.76 11.55 5.40
CA LEU A 134 3.26 11.72 4.04
C LEU A 134 3.82 10.67 3.07
N VAL A 135 5.10 10.31 3.23
CA VAL A 135 5.71 9.19 2.49
C VAL A 135 5.03 7.87 2.81
N GLU A 136 4.70 7.63 4.08
CA GLU A 136 3.93 6.45 4.48
C GLU A 136 2.51 6.48 3.89
N ALA A 137 1.85 7.64 3.86
CA ALA A 137 0.58 7.81 3.18
C ALA A 137 0.69 7.42 1.70
N CYS A 138 1.68 7.94 0.97
CA CYS A 138 1.92 7.57 -0.42
C CYS A 138 2.16 6.06 -0.59
N ARG A 139 2.93 5.46 0.32
CA ARG A 139 3.17 4.01 0.31
C ARG A 139 1.87 3.22 0.49
N ARG A 140 0.99 3.64 1.38
CA ARG A 140 -0.31 2.98 1.58
C ARG A 140 -1.23 3.18 0.38
N MET A 141 -1.31 4.38 -0.15
CA MET A 141 -2.11 4.68 -1.35
C MET A 141 -1.69 3.84 -2.56
N SER A 142 -0.41 3.46 -2.69
CA SER A 142 0.03 2.62 -3.82
C SER A 142 -0.57 1.20 -3.83
N PHE A 143 -1.06 0.71 -2.69
CA PHE A 143 -1.82 -0.54 -2.59
C PHE A 143 -3.33 -0.35 -2.67
N GLY A 144 -3.79 0.90 -2.75
CA GLY A 144 -5.21 1.24 -2.84
C GLY A 144 -5.83 0.88 -4.19
N PHE A 145 -7.14 1.04 -4.24
CA PHE A 145 -7.94 0.67 -5.41
C PHE A 145 -8.80 1.84 -5.91
N SER A 146 -8.98 2.89 -5.09
CA SER A 146 -9.86 4.00 -5.43
C SER A 146 -9.19 5.04 -6.32
N GLN A 147 -10.00 5.80 -7.04
CA GLN A 147 -9.55 6.98 -7.78
C GLN A 147 -8.98 8.05 -6.83
N ASP A 148 -9.45 8.08 -5.58
CA ASP A 148 -8.97 9.03 -4.58
C ASP A 148 -7.50 8.75 -4.20
N CYS A 149 -7.08 7.47 -4.12
CA CYS A 149 -5.68 7.09 -3.92
C CYS A 149 -4.79 7.61 -5.06
N GLU A 150 -5.22 7.44 -6.31
CA GLU A 150 -4.51 7.97 -7.47
C GLU A 150 -4.41 9.50 -7.42
N THR A 151 -5.53 10.17 -7.17
CA THR A 151 -5.60 11.63 -7.06
C THR A 151 -4.66 12.16 -5.98
N PHE A 152 -4.59 11.47 -4.84
CA PHE A 152 -3.67 11.83 -3.77
C PHE A 152 -2.20 11.73 -4.23
N LEU A 153 -1.80 10.60 -4.82
CA LEU A 153 -0.42 10.37 -5.28
C LEU A 153 -0.01 11.41 -6.33
N ARG A 154 -0.89 11.71 -7.31
CA ARG A 154 -0.66 12.75 -8.31
C ARG A 154 -0.50 14.13 -7.68
N THR A 155 -1.38 14.45 -6.74
CA THR A 155 -1.37 15.77 -6.09
C THR A 155 -0.10 15.98 -5.25
N VAL A 156 0.36 14.97 -4.52
CA VAL A 156 1.62 15.02 -3.77
C VAL A 156 2.81 15.19 -4.72
N LEU A 157 2.85 14.40 -5.81
CA LEU A 157 3.90 14.49 -6.82
C LEU A 157 4.01 15.89 -7.45
N GLU A 158 2.87 16.53 -7.70
CA GLU A 158 2.81 17.83 -8.39
C GLU A 158 3.02 19.02 -7.45
N LYS A 159 2.50 18.94 -6.21
CA LYS A 159 2.35 20.12 -5.34
C LYS A 159 3.27 20.13 -4.12
N HIS A 160 3.85 18.99 -3.74
CA HIS A 160 4.70 18.96 -2.55
C HIS A 160 6.01 19.72 -2.80
N PRO A 161 6.46 20.60 -1.85
CA PRO A 161 7.64 21.44 -2.08
C PRO A 161 8.98 20.66 -2.05
N HIS A 162 9.02 19.50 -1.41
CA HIS A 162 10.26 18.73 -1.22
C HIS A 162 10.42 17.62 -2.23
N LYS A 163 11.58 17.62 -2.92
CA LYS A 163 11.93 16.67 -3.99
C LYS A 163 11.96 15.21 -3.53
N ASP A 164 12.35 14.95 -2.31
CA ASP A 164 12.35 13.60 -1.70
C ASP A 164 10.94 13.00 -1.58
N VAL A 165 9.96 13.80 -1.19
CA VAL A 165 8.56 13.39 -1.11
C VAL A 165 7.96 13.21 -2.51
N GLN A 166 8.25 14.14 -3.45
CA GLN A 166 7.84 14.00 -4.85
C GLN A 166 8.38 12.71 -5.48
N ALA A 167 9.64 12.37 -5.19
CA ALA A 167 10.30 11.16 -5.68
C ALA A 167 9.54 9.88 -5.26
N LEU A 168 9.18 9.83 -3.98
CA LEU A 168 8.44 8.68 -3.45
C LEU A 168 7.00 8.65 -3.97
N ALA A 169 6.35 9.80 -4.09
CA ALA A 169 5.02 9.87 -4.71
C ALA A 169 5.05 9.41 -6.18
N CYS A 170 6.08 9.78 -6.96
CA CYS A 170 6.28 9.33 -8.33
C CYS A 170 6.40 7.80 -8.42
N LEU A 171 7.30 7.22 -7.63
CA LEU A 171 7.48 5.76 -7.56
C LEU A 171 6.18 5.05 -7.17
N ARG A 172 5.47 5.57 -6.17
CA ARG A 172 4.23 4.96 -5.67
C ARG A 172 3.06 5.08 -6.65
N LEU A 173 2.98 6.19 -7.39
CA LEU A 173 2.01 6.34 -8.47
C LEU A 173 2.26 5.34 -9.60
N ALA A 174 3.53 5.19 -10.03
CA ALA A 174 3.89 4.19 -11.02
C ALA A 174 3.50 2.77 -10.59
N GLN A 175 3.79 2.41 -9.34
CA GLN A 175 3.40 1.12 -8.77
C GLN A 175 1.87 0.94 -8.68
N PHE A 176 1.14 2.00 -8.32
CA PHE A 176 -0.32 1.98 -8.30
C PHE A 176 -0.91 1.68 -9.68
N LEU A 177 -0.43 2.35 -10.72
CA LEU A 177 -0.89 2.16 -12.09
C LEU A 177 -0.51 0.77 -12.63
N ASN A 178 0.72 0.32 -12.39
CA ASN A 178 1.15 -1.03 -12.75
C ASN A 178 0.31 -2.11 -12.05
N GLY A 179 0.03 -1.95 -10.76
CA GLY A 179 -0.87 -2.86 -10.03
C GLY A 179 -2.30 -2.88 -10.60
N ARG A 180 -2.78 -1.76 -11.14
CA ARG A 180 -4.07 -1.67 -11.85
C ARG A 180 -4.04 -2.48 -13.15
N VAL A 181 -2.96 -2.39 -13.93
CA VAL A 181 -2.76 -3.20 -15.14
C VAL A 181 -2.73 -4.69 -14.81
N GLN A 182 -2.00 -5.10 -13.79
CA GLN A 182 -1.95 -6.49 -13.36
C GLN A 182 -3.33 -7.03 -12.97
N ARG A 183 -4.15 -6.22 -12.27
CA ARG A 183 -5.54 -6.61 -11.95
C ARG A 183 -6.41 -6.75 -13.19
N LEU A 184 -6.25 -5.86 -14.17
CA LEU A 184 -6.94 -5.95 -15.45
C LEU A 184 -6.57 -7.23 -16.20
N ASP A 185 -5.28 -7.60 -16.23
CA ASP A 185 -4.80 -8.83 -16.86
C ASP A 185 -5.37 -10.06 -16.15
N VAL A 186 -5.40 -10.08 -14.81
CA VAL A 186 -6.05 -11.18 -14.06
C VAL A 186 -7.52 -11.32 -14.44
N LEU A 187 -8.29 -10.23 -14.55
CA LEU A 187 -9.71 -10.32 -14.92
C LEU A 187 -9.94 -10.77 -16.35
N LYS A 188 -9.00 -10.51 -17.27
CA LYS A 188 -9.05 -11.02 -18.65
C LYS A 188 -8.75 -12.52 -18.71
N GLU A 189 -7.74 -12.98 -17.97
CA GLU A 189 -7.34 -14.39 -17.94
C GLU A 189 -8.29 -15.25 -17.10
N ARG A 190 -8.90 -14.66 -16.07
CA ARG A 190 -9.75 -15.31 -15.09
C ARG A 190 -11.09 -14.57 -14.94
N PRO A 191 -12.00 -14.67 -15.91
CA PRO A 191 -13.33 -14.03 -15.82
C PRO A 191 -14.15 -14.50 -14.61
N ASP A 192 -13.87 -15.69 -14.10
CA ASP A 192 -14.46 -16.23 -12.87
C ASP A 192 -14.14 -15.38 -11.62
N MET A 193 -13.09 -14.55 -11.67
CA MET A 193 -12.71 -13.66 -10.58
C MET A 193 -13.51 -12.35 -10.53
N VAL A 194 -14.30 -12.02 -11.55
CA VAL A 194 -15.05 -10.75 -11.61
C VAL A 194 -15.94 -10.58 -10.38
N THR A 195 -16.82 -11.53 -10.10
CA THR A 195 -17.73 -11.46 -8.93
C THR A 195 -16.98 -11.35 -7.60
N ARG A 196 -15.82 -12.01 -7.49
CA ARG A 196 -14.98 -11.88 -6.29
C ARG A 196 -14.39 -10.48 -6.16
N TYR A 197 -13.94 -9.88 -7.27
CA TYR A 197 -13.41 -8.52 -7.30
C TYR A 197 -14.51 -7.48 -7.03
N GLU A 198 -15.71 -7.68 -7.56
CA GLU A 198 -16.87 -6.84 -7.26
C GLU A 198 -17.22 -6.87 -5.78
N GLY A 199 -17.20 -8.05 -5.16
CA GLY A 199 -17.42 -8.20 -3.72
C GLY A 199 -16.33 -7.53 -2.85
N LEU A 200 -15.07 -7.49 -3.33
CA LEU A 200 -13.95 -6.90 -2.59
C LEU A 200 -13.82 -5.39 -2.82
N PHE A 201 -14.02 -4.92 -4.05
CA PHE A 201 -13.66 -3.56 -4.48
C PHE A 201 -14.88 -2.71 -4.91
N GLY A 202 -16.02 -3.33 -5.08
CA GLY A 202 -17.25 -2.73 -5.60
C GLY A 202 -17.39 -2.87 -7.12
N GLU A 203 -18.65 -2.98 -7.58
CA GLU A 203 -19.00 -3.12 -9.00
C GLU A 203 -18.50 -1.94 -9.84
N ASP A 204 -18.64 -0.72 -9.35
CA ASP A 204 -18.20 0.50 -10.04
C ASP A 204 -16.69 0.50 -10.31
N TYR A 205 -15.89 0.04 -9.35
CA TYR A 205 -14.45 -0.09 -9.53
C TYR A 205 -14.10 -1.12 -10.61
N VAL A 206 -14.72 -2.30 -10.56
CA VAL A 206 -14.46 -3.36 -11.54
C VAL A 206 -14.88 -2.92 -12.94
N ALA A 207 -16.05 -2.28 -13.07
CA ALA A 207 -16.52 -1.73 -14.33
C ALA A 207 -15.57 -0.62 -14.88
N ALA A 208 -15.05 0.25 -14.01
CA ALA A 208 -14.06 1.26 -14.41
C ALA A 208 -12.73 0.61 -14.84
N LEU A 209 -12.28 -0.40 -14.12
CA LEU A 209 -11.07 -1.16 -14.45
C LEU A 209 -11.19 -1.83 -15.82
N GLN A 210 -12.31 -2.49 -16.11
CA GLN A 210 -12.55 -3.18 -17.38
C GLN A 210 -12.66 -2.23 -18.59
N ARG A 211 -13.06 -0.97 -18.38
CA ARG A 211 -13.11 0.06 -19.43
C ARG A 211 -11.76 0.69 -19.71
N GLN A 212 -10.76 0.48 -18.85
CA GLN A 212 -9.46 1.09 -19.01
C GLN A 212 -8.72 0.52 -20.21
N ASP A 213 -8.13 1.39 -21.03
CA ASP A 213 -7.20 0.96 -22.07
C ASP A 213 -5.87 0.51 -21.43
N ARG A 214 -5.57 -0.79 -21.58
CA ARG A 214 -4.38 -1.41 -21.01
C ARG A 214 -3.09 -0.76 -21.51
N ALA A 215 -3.03 -0.46 -22.82
CA ALA A 215 -1.82 0.09 -23.43
C ALA A 215 -1.52 1.49 -22.86
N THR A 216 -2.52 2.34 -22.74
CA THR A 216 -2.38 3.66 -22.12
C THR A 216 -1.92 3.55 -20.67
N ALA A 217 -2.53 2.64 -19.90
CA ALA A 217 -2.19 2.50 -18.47
C ALA A 217 -0.76 1.99 -18.23
N ILE A 218 -0.29 1.03 -19.05
CA ILE A 218 1.07 0.50 -18.90
C ILE A 218 2.11 1.51 -19.36
N ASN A 219 1.86 2.23 -20.45
CA ASN A 219 2.76 3.27 -20.94
C ASN A 219 2.92 4.38 -19.90
N GLU A 220 1.83 4.83 -19.28
CA GLU A 220 1.91 5.84 -18.22
C GLU A 220 2.70 5.35 -17.00
N ALA A 221 2.53 4.07 -16.60
CA ALA A 221 3.32 3.49 -15.52
C ALA A 221 4.81 3.44 -15.88
N GLU A 222 5.16 3.05 -17.11
CA GLU A 222 6.54 3.04 -17.59
C GLU A 222 7.14 4.44 -17.60
N ASP A 223 6.44 5.46 -18.13
CA ASP A 223 6.88 6.86 -18.16
C ASP A 223 7.17 7.38 -16.73
N LEU A 224 6.33 7.01 -15.77
CA LEU A 224 6.54 7.40 -14.37
C LEU A 224 7.73 6.69 -13.74
N PHE A 225 7.99 5.42 -14.05
CA PHE A 225 9.19 4.73 -13.60
C PHE A 225 10.45 5.31 -14.24
N GLU A 226 10.41 5.69 -15.52
CA GLU A 226 11.51 6.40 -16.18
C GLU A 226 11.75 7.75 -15.53
N ARG A 227 10.71 8.55 -15.31
CA ARG A 227 10.79 9.81 -14.57
C ARG A 227 11.37 9.62 -13.17
N ALA A 228 10.96 8.57 -12.45
CA ALA A 228 11.47 8.24 -11.12
C ALA A 228 12.98 7.93 -11.18
N THR A 229 13.44 7.25 -12.23
CA THR A 229 14.85 6.94 -12.44
C THR A 229 15.67 8.18 -12.78
N GLU A 230 15.20 9.01 -13.72
CA GLU A 230 15.96 10.14 -14.28
C GLU A 230 15.99 11.35 -13.36
N GLN A 231 14.83 11.70 -12.77
CA GLN A 231 14.70 12.93 -11.99
C GLN A 231 14.97 12.72 -10.49
N TYR A 232 14.78 11.49 -10.00
CA TYR A 232 14.78 11.17 -8.56
C TYR A 232 15.70 10.01 -8.19
N GLY A 233 16.56 9.56 -9.10
CA GLY A 233 17.32 8.31 -8.98
C GLY A 233 18.08 8.13 -7.68
N ASP A 234 18.66 9.20 -7.13
CA ASP A 234 19.50 9.16 -5.91
C ASP A 234 18.72 9.26 -4.60
N VAL A 235 17.40 9.52 -4.66
CA VAL A 235 16.57 9.65 -3.45
C VAL A 235 16.44 8.28 -2.80
N LYS A 236 16.71 8.23 -1.49
CA LYS A 236 16.60 6.99 -0.70
C LYS A 236 15.15 6.60 -0.48
N VAL A 237 14.85 5.33 -0.64
CA VAL A 237 13.58 4.76 -0.15
C VAL A 237 13.74 4.29 1.29
N PRO A 238 12.68 4.34 2.11
CA PRO A 238 12.72 3.70 3.42
C PRO A 238 13.14 2.22 3.30
N TYR A 239 14.06 1.78 4.14
CA TYR A 239 14.54 0.40 4.24
C TYR A 239 15.35 -0.13 3.06
N GLY A 240 16.17 0.69 2.43
CA GLY A 240 17.15 0.12 1.55
C GLY A 240 17.63 1.00 0.40
N ASP A 241 17.20 0.67 -0.77
CA ASP A 241 17.70 1.10 -2.06
C ASP A 241 17.38 2.58 -2.39
N THR A 242 17.61 2.98 -3.61
CA THR A 242 17.20 4.28 -4.13
C THR A 242 15.93 4.16 -4.97
N VAL A 243 15.24 5.29 -5.15
CA VAL A 243 14.08 5.39 -6.05
C VAL A 243 14.43 4.90 -7.45
N GLY A 244 15.61 5.29 -7.97
CA GLY A 244 16.07 4.88 -9.28
C GLY A 244 16.35 3.38 -9.40
N ALA A 245 16.98 2.78 -8.40
CA ALA A 245 17.24 1.34 -8.41
C ALA A 245 15.92 0.55 -8.38
N LYS A 246 14.97 1.00 -7.53
CA LYS A 246 13.64 0.38 -7.44
C LYS A 246 12.85 0.52 -8.74
N ALA A 247 12.83 1.73 -9.32
CA ALA A 247 12.14 1.99 -10.57
C ALA A 247 12.71 1.18 -11.75
N LYS A 248 14.03 1.04 -11.84
CA LYS A 248 14.69 0.20 -12.86
C LYS A 248 14.31 -1.27 -12.74
N SER A 249 14.22 -1.79 -11.49
CA SER A 249 13.78 -3.17 -11.26
C SER A 249 12.36 -3.39 -11.76
N GLU A 250 11.43 -2.48 -11.43
CA GLU A 250 10.04 -2.54 -11.89
C GLU A 250 9.92 -2.44 -13.43
N LEU A 251 10.68 -1.53 -14.06
CA LEU A 251 10.73 -1.42 -15.52
C LEU A 251 11.26 -2.70 -16.18
N HIS A 252 12.26 -3.32 -15.59
CA HIS A 252 12.80 -4.58 -16.08
C HIS A 252 11.73 -5.69 -16.04
N GLU A 253 10.99 -5.79 -14.94
CA GLU A 253 9.89 -6.75 -14.81
C GLU A 253 8.79 -6.51 -15.86
N ILE A 254 8.35 -5.26 -16.04
CA ILE A 254 7.32 -4.90 -17.02
C ILE A 254 7.75 -5.24 -18.44
N ARG A 255 8.98 -4.92 -18.80
CA ARG A 255 9.48 -5.02 -20.16
C ARG A 255 9.93 -6.41 -20.56
N HIS A 256 10.43 -7.20 -19.60
CA HIS A 256 11.12 -8.45 -19.90
C HIS A 256 10.52 -9.69 -19.23
N LEU A 257 9.81 -9.54 -18.09
CA LEU A 257 9.34 -10.68 -17.29
C LEU A 257 7.81 -10.83 -17.30
N SER A 258 7.10 -9.94 -17.99
CA SER A 258 5.64 -10.03 -18.09
C SER A 258 5.20 -11.22 -18.96
N VAL A 259 4.03 -11.77 -18.63
CA VAL A 259 3.40 -12.85 -19.43
C VAL A 259 3.31 -12.46 -20.89
N GLY A 260 3.71 -13.40 -21.78
CA GLY A 260 3.74 -13.20 -23.23
C GLY A 260 5.05 -12.55 -23.74
N ARG A 261 5.99 -12.21 -22.89
CA ARG A 261 7.34 -11.79 -23.28
C ARG A 261 8.27 -13.00 -23.40
N GLU A 262 9.30 -12.89 -24.26
CA GLU A 262 10.37 -13.88 -24.29
C GLU A 262 11.19 -13.76 -23.00
N ALA A 263 11.32 -14.88 -22.28
CA ALA A 263 12.11 -14.91 -21.06
C ALA A 263 13.58 -14.58 -21.34
N PRO A 264 14.24 -13.75 -20.52
CA PRO A 264 15.67 -13.51 -20.62
C PRO A 264 16.46 -14.81 -20.52
N GLU A 265 17.63 -14.88 -21.20
CA GLU A 265 18.49 -16.03 -21.07
C GLU A 265 19.00 -16.17 -19.63
N ILE A 266 18.93 -17.36 -19.11
CA ILE A 266 19.48 -17.74 -17.81
C ILE A 266 20.57 -18.79 -18.05
N GLU A 267 21.77 -18.49 -17.60
CA GLU A 267 22.88 -19.44 -17.63
C GLU A 267 23.23 -19.85 -16.20
N GLY A 268 23.44 -21.13 -15.99
CA GLY A 268 23.77 -21.68 -14.69
C GLY A 268 24.55 -22.99 -14.77
N GLN A 269 24.75 -23.59 -13.60
CA GLN A 269 25.28 -24.94 -13.46
C GLN A 269 24.28 -25.78 -12.64
N ASP A 270 24.11 -27.04 -13.06
CA ASP A 270 23.34 -27.99 -12.28
C ASP A 270 24.14 -28.53 -11.06
N GLN A 271 23.53 -29.38 -10.27
CA GLN A 271 24.14 -29.99 -9.08
C GLN A 271 25.38 -30.81 -9.39
N ASP A 272 25.54 -31.27 -10.66
CA ASP A 272 26.68 -32.08 -11.11
C ASP A 272 27.75 -31.21 -11.79
N GLY A 273 27.58 -29.87 -11.81
CA GLY A 273 28.49 -28.92 -12.40
C GLY A 273 28.38 -28.74 -13.91
N ASN A 274 27.36 -29.35 -14.55
CA ASN A 274 27.12 -29.20 -15.98
C ASN A 274 26.50 -27.81 -16.25
N ARG A 275 27.02 -27.11 -17.23
CA ARG A 275 26.44 -25.83 -17.65
C ARG A 275 25.15 -26.05 -18.41
N PHE A 276 24.17 -25.19 -18.15
CA PHE A 276 22.92 -25.13 -18.91
C PHE A 276 22.53 -23.69 -19.24
N LYS A 277 21.71 -23.53 -20.26
CA LYS A 277 21.03 -22.31 -20.65
C LYS A 277 19.53 -22.54 -20.67
N LEU A 278 18.74 -21.50 -20.35
CA LEU A 278 17.28 -21.59 -20.45
C LEU A 278 16.84 -21.96 -21.88
N SER A 279 17.52 -21.42 -22.89
CA SER A 279 17.28 -21.74 -24.32
C SER A 279 17.42 -23.23 -24.69
N ASP A 280 18.18 -24.02 -23.91
CA ASP A 280 18.31 -25.48 -24.14
C ASP A 280 17.01 -26.25 -23.85
N TYR A 281 16.08 -25.61 -23.17
CA TYR A 281 14.77 -26.15 -22.79
C TYR A 281 13.63 -25.66 -23.67
N ARG A 282 13.91 -25.02 -24.81
CA ARG A 282 12.86 -24.60 -25.76
C ARG A 282 11.94 -25.74 -26.15
N GLY A 283 10.63 -25.49 -26.17
CA GLY A 283 9.59 -26.48 -26.40
C GLY A 283 9.19 -27.33 -25.19
N LYS A 284 9.77 -27.05 -24.00
CA LYS A 284 9.42 -27.68 -22.74
C LYS A 284 8.80 -26.65 -21.81
N VAL A 285 7.98 -27.12 -20.85
CA VAL A 285 7.52 -26.29 -19.71
C VAL A 285 8.62 -26.33 -18.66
N VAL A 286 9.08 -25.15 -18.26
CA VAL A 286 10.11 -24.96 -17.24
C VAL A 286 9.49 -24.28 -16.02
N LEU A 287 9.62 -24.88 -14.85
CA LEU A 287 9.24 -24.29 -13.58
C LEU A 287 10.50 -23.78 -12.85
N PHE A 288 10.55 -22.49 -12.59
CA PHE A 288 11.58 -21.91 -11.74
C PHE A 288 11.11 -21.90 -10.27
N TYR A 289 12.01 -22.34 -9.41
CA TYR A 289 11.83 -22.24 -7.95
C TYR A 289 13.01 -21.49 -7.36
N PHE A 290 12.73 -20.41 -6.59
CA PHE A 290 13.72 -19.54 -5.95
C PHE A 290 13.57 -19.55 -4.42
#